data_cc598c743f747e504b8fe95c7cd8de66
#
_entry.id   cc598c743f747e504b8fe95c7cd8de66
#
_cell.length_a   1.000
_cell.length_b   1.000
_cell.length_c   1.000
_cell.angle_alpha   90.00
_cell.angle_beta   90.00
_cell.angle_gamma   90.00
#
_symmetry.space_group_name_H-M   'P 1'
#
loop_
_entity.id
_entity.type
_entity.pdbx_description
1 polymer ?
#
loop_
_entity_poly.entity_id
_entity_poly.type
_entity_poly.pdbx_seq_one_letter_code
_entity_poly.pdbx_strand_id
1 'polypeptide(L)'
;GVLYATGLRSIVGISWNDETDKLYAVLHGRDYLHGHDPKNYSEWQNAVLPAEEFLEINKGEDFGWPYTYYDQYKKSRVIAPEYVNAGIQSADQYALPLMGLPAHWAPNDLLFYKGDQFPDRYKNGAFIAFHGSTNRGPYPQGGYIVIFIPMTKGKPSGDWEVFADGFAQVDTIFQMQDAKYRPMGLAEGPDGSLYISDSKYGKVWRVMYQKNKSKFGPNQLKNMELLKTKTYIKEPDKVKDLLPKKDSIK
;
A
#
# COMPACT_ATOMS: atom_id res chain seq x y z
N GLY A 1 29.64 0.23 -7.17
CA GLY A 1 28.46 -0.49 -6.66
C GLY A 1 28.21 -1.76 -7.47
N VAL A 2 27.44 -2.65 -6.90
CA VAL A 2 26.98 -3.88 -7.58
C VAL A 2 25.47 -3.81 -7.71
N LEU A 3 24.95 -4.08 -8.92
CA LEU A 3 23.51 -4.19 -9.14
C LEU A 3 22.96 -5.37 -8.33
N TYR A 4 21.89 -5.13 -7.57
CA TYR A 4 21.32 -6.14 -6.68
C TYR A 4 20.06 -6.80 -7.27
N ALA A 5 19.11 -6.01 -7.79
CA ALA A 5 17.88 -6.46 -8.44
C ALA A 5 17.47 -5.47 -9.54
N THR A 6 16.59 -5.89 -10.44
CA THR A 6 16.10 -5.11 -11.58
C THR A 6 14.59 -5.13 -11.70
N GLY A 7 14.05 -4.40 -12.66
CA GLY A 7 12.62 -4.44 -12.97
C GLY A 7 11.70 -3.82 -11.91
N LEU A 8 12.21 -2.91 -11.10
CA LEU A 8 11.49 -2.20 -10.05
C LEU A 8 11.13 -0.78 -10.51
N ARG A 9 9.85 -0.39 -10.48
CA ARG A 9 9.42 0.92 -10.98
C ARG A 9 9.83 2.06 -10.05
N SER A 10 9.22 2.14 -8.89
CA SER A 10 9.41 3.24 -7.93
C SER A 10 9.39 2.68 -6.53
N ILE A 11 10.57 2.46 -6.00
CA ILE A 11 10.79 2.08 -4.60
C ILE A 11 10.93 3.37 -3.79
N VAL A 12 10.03 3.58 -2.83
CA VAL A 12 10.09 4.73 -1.91
C VAL A 12 10.45 4.26 -0.50
N GLY A 13 9.76 3.22 0.01
CA GLY A 13 10.10 2.58 1.27
C GLY A 13 10.97 1.33 1.05
N ILE A 14 12.10 1.28 1.75
CA ILE A 14 13.04 0.16 1.73
C ILE A 14 13.53 -0.12 3.15
N SER A 15 13.57 -1.38 3.55
CA SER A 15 13.95 -1.76 4.92
C SER A 15 14.64 -3.11 4.95
N TRP A 16 15.68 -3.22 5.77
CA TRP A 16 16.30 -4.49 6.11
C TRP A 16 15.51 -5.16 7.24
N ASN A 17 15.22 -6.44 7.11
CA ASN A 17 14.59 -7.22 8.18
C ASN A 17 15.65 -8.06 8.89
N ASP A 18 16.02 -7.67 10.12
CA ASP A 18 17.08 -8.35 10.88
C ASP A 18 16.68 -9.77 11.33
N GLU A 19 15.36 -10.07 11.43
CA GLU A 19 14.90 -11.42 11.77
C GLU A 19 15.27 -12.44 10.69
N THR A 20 15.24 -12.00 9.43
CA THR A 20 15.43 -12.89 8.27
C THR A 20 16.70 -12.62 7.49
N ASP A 21 17.43 -11.56 7.83
CA ASP A 21 18.63 -11.09 7.14
C ASP A 21 18.36 -10.84 5.64
N LYS A 22 17.24 -10.13 5.33
CA LYS A 22 16.78 -9.88 3.96
C LYS A 22 16.33 -8.45 3.74
N LEU A 23 16.40 -8.03 2.48
CA LEU A 23 15.93 -6.74 2.00
C LEU A 23 14.45 -6.81 1.63
N TYR A 24 13.69 -5.80 2.08
CA TYR A 24 12.27 -5.63 1.71
C TYR A 24 12.03 -4.22 1.19
N ALA A 25 11.00 -4.09 0.37
CA ALA A 25 10.60 -2.80 -0.17
C ALA A 25 9.09 -2.72 -0.41
N VAL A 26 8.61 -1.50 -0.53
CA VAL A 26 7.29 -1.19 -1.08
C VAL A 26 7.45 -0.43 -2.38
N LEU A 27 6.67 -0.83 -3.38
CA LEU A 27 6.77 -0.33 -4.75
C LEU A 27 5.44 0.28 -5.18
N HIS A 28 5.51 1.46 -5.79
CA HIS A 28 4.36 2.06 -6.46
C HIS A 28 4.09 1.37 -7.79
N GLY A 29 2.88 0.84 -7.95
CA GLY A 29 2.37 0.33 -9.20
C GLY A 29 2.33 1.40 -10.30
N ARG A 30 2.22 0.97 -11.54
CA ARG A 30 2.10 1.88 -12.68
C ARG A 30 0.72 2.56 -12.72
N ASP A 31 0.61 3.57 -13.55
CA ASP A 31 -0.64 4.30 -13.82
C ASP A 31 -1.11 4.09 -15.27
N TYR A 32 -2.32 4.58 -15.59
CA TYR A 32 -2.84 4.75 -16.95
C TYR A 32 -3.11 3.49 -17.77
N LEU A 33 -3.52 2.37 -17.14
CA LEU A 33 -3.91 1.17 -17.90
C LEU A 33 -5.03 1.46 -18.90
N HIS A 34 -6.11 2.14 -18.47
CA HIS A 34 -7.20 2.56 -19.33
C HIS A 34 -6.73 3.54 -20.44
N GLY A 35 -5.85 4.47 -20.10
CA GLY A 35 -5.33 5.44 -21.08
C GLY A 35 -4.50 4.80 -22.18
N HIS A 36 -3.78 3.72 -21.88
CA HIS A 36 -2.98 2.98 -22.87
C HIS A 36 -3.82 1.97 -23.67
N ASP A 37 -4.81 1.36 -23.05
CA ASP A 37 -5.66 0.35 -23.72
C ASP A 37 -7.13 0.44 -23.22
N PRO A 38 -7.87 1.46 -23.70
CA PRO A 38 -9.26 1.67 -23.27
C PRO A 38 -10.24 0.59 -23.77
N LYS A 39 -9.80 -0.31 -24.68
CA LYS A 39 -10.64 -1.43 -25.13
C LYS A 39 -10.65 -2.58 -24.14
N ASN A 40 -9.53 -2.82 -23.45
CA ASN A 40 -9.35 -3.95 -22.55
C ASN A 40 -9.39 -3.56 -21.08
N TYR A 41 -9.24 -2.27 -20.74
CA TYR A 41 -9.28 -1.77 -19.36
C TYR A 41 -10.34 -0.68 -19.21
N SER A 42 -11.33 -0.90 -18.37
CA SER A 42 -12.28 0.14 -17.97
C SER A 42 -11.63 1.16 -17.02
N GLU A 43 -12.29 2.31 -16.79
CA GLU A 43 -11.87 3.28 -15.77
C GLU A 43 -11.83 2.64 -14.36
N TRP A 44 -12.78 1.74 -14.05
CA TRP A 44 -12.76 1.00 -12.79
C TRP A 44 -11.54 0.10 -12.67
N GLN A 45 -11.23 -0.68 -13.71
CA GLN A 45 -10.02 -1.50 -13.73
C GLN A 45 -8.76 -0.65 -13.57
N ASN A 46 -8.69 0.53 -14.22
CA ASN A 46 -7.60 1.47 -14.00
C ASN A 46 -7.51 1.96 -12.54
N ALA A 47 -8.65 2.15 -11.86
CA ALA A 47 -8.68 2.60 -10.47
C ALA A 47 -8.26 1.54 -9.45
N VAL A 48 -8.38 0.26 -9.79
CA VAL A 48 -8.10 -0.86 -8.89
C VAL A 48 -6.89 -1.72 -9.32
N LEU A 49 -6.27 -1.39 -10.44
CA LEU A 49 -5.07 -2.04 -11.00
C LEU A 49 -4.05 -1.00 -11.44
N PRO A 50 -2.77 -1.39 -11.46
CA PRO A 50 -2.18 -2.57 -10.83
C PRO A 50 -2.03 -2.41 -9.33
N ALA A 51 -1.68 -3.48 -8.64
CA ALA A 51 -1.35 -3.42 -7.22
C ALA A 51 -0.17 -2.48 -6.95
N GLU A 52 -0.18 -1.86 -5.77
CA GLU A 52 1.07 -1.55 -5.06
C GLU A 52 1.68 -2.86 -4.58
N GLU A 53 3.01 -2.95 -4.44
CA GLU A 53 3.65 -4.21 -4.14
C GLU A 53 4.46 -4.15 -2.84
N PHE A 54 4.27 -5.15 -1.96
CA PHE A 54 5.17 -5.43 -0.84
C PHE A 54 6.10 -6.57 -1.24
N LEU A 55 7.40 -6.31 -1.24
CA LEU A 55 8.43 -7.14 -1.85
C LEU A 55 9.43 -7.66 -0.81
N GLU A 56 9.86 -8.91 -0.93
CA GLU A 56 11.18 -9.37 -0.49
C GLU A 56 12.08 -9.36 -1.72
N ILE A 57 13.24 -8.74 -1.63
CA ILE A 57 14.15 -8.58 -2.76
C ILE A 57 15.39 -9.44 -2.55
N ASN A 58 15.63 -10.40 -3.43
CA ASN A 58 16.81 -11.22 -3.43
C ASN A 58 17.78 -10.79 -4.55
N LYS A 59 19.07 -11.10 -4.37
CA LYS A 59 20.09 -10.77 -5.36
C LYS A 59 19.83 -11.47 -6.69
N GLY A 60 19.82 -10.69 -7.77
CA GLY A 60 19.65 -11.18 -9.14
C GLY A 60 18.20 -11.29 -9.60
N GLU A 61 17.22 -10.97 -8.74
CA GLU A 61 15.81 -10.98 -9.15
C GLU A 61 15.49 -9.84 -10.12
N ASP A 62 14.57 -10.11 -11.04
CA ASP A 62 13.95 -9.16 -11.94
C ASP A 62 12.43 -9.15 -11.72
N PHE A 63 11.88 -7.97 -11.39
CA PHE A 63 10.45 -7.77 -11.12
C PHE A 63 9.65 -7.32 -12.35
N GLY A 64 10.28 -7.23 -13.52
CA GLY A 64 9.63 -7.11 -14.82
C GLY A 64 9.19 -5.71 -15.26
N TRP A 65 9.44 -4.66 -14.50
CA TRP A 65 9.21 -3.29 -14.97
C TRP A 65 10.24 -2.91 -16.07
N PRO A 66 9.83 -2.24 -17.17
CA PRO A 66 8.50 -1.68 -17.49
C PRO A 66 7.55 -2.66 -18.18
N TYR A 67 7.95 -3.89 -18.44
CA TYR A 67 7.27 -4.83 -19.33
C TYR A 67 6.03 -5.47 -18.71
N THR A 68 6.00 -5.57 -17.38
CA THR A 68 4.90 -6.21 -16.64
C THR A 68 4.46 -5.38 -15.44
N TYR A 69 3.27 -5.69 -14.96
CA TYR A 69 2.74 -5.23 -13.68
C TYR A 69 2.13 -6.41 -12.91
N TYR A 70 1.95 -6.26 -11.59
CA TYR A 70 1.29 -7.28 -10.78
C TYR A 70 -0.21 -7.03 -10.68
N ASP A 71 -1.00 -8.04 -11.06
CA ASP A 71 -2.46 -8.06 -10.91
C ASP A 71 -2.82 -8.83 -9.64
N GLN A 72 -3.27 -8.13 -8.60
CA GLN A 72 -3.60 -8.70 -7.30
C GLN A 72 -4.82 -9.63 -7.33
N TYR A 73 -5.68 -9.50 -8.32
CA TYR A 73 -6.86 -10.37 -8.47
C TYR A 73 -6.49 -11.68 -9.16
N LYS A 74 -5.62 -11.63 -10.15
CA LYS A 74 -5.07 -12.82 -10.82
C LYS A 74 -3.93 -13.46 -10.03
N LYS A 75 -3.35 -12.72 -9.08
CA LYS A 75 -2.16 -13.13 -8.31
C LYS A 75 -0.98 -13.51 -9.21
N SER A 76 -0.81 -12.77 -10.29
CA SER A 76 0.24 -13.01 -11.29
C SER A 76 0.72 -11.70 -11.90
N ARG A 77 1.91 -11.73 -12.52
CA ARG A 77 2.32 -10.65 -13.39
C ARG A 77 1.59 -10.74 -14.72
N VAL A 78 1.27 -9.58 -15.28
CA VAL A 78 0.60 -9.41 -16.56
C VAL A 78 1.47 -8.52 -17.45
N ILE A 79 1.61 -8.87 -18.73
CA ILE A 79 2.33 -8.03 -19.69
C ILE A 79 1.59 -6.69 -19.82
N ALA A 80 2.30 -5.60 -19.67
CA ALA A 80 1.74 -4.27 -19.78
C ALA A 80 1.26 -4.00 -21.23
N PRO A 81 0.14 -3.28 -21.41
CA PRO A 81 -0.51 -3.12 -22.73
C PRO A 81 0.45 -2.67 -23.84
N GLU A 82 1.38 -1.78 -23.52
CA GLU A 82 2.35 -1.22 -24.47
C GLU A 82 3.38 -2.26 -24.95
N TYR A 83 3.53 -3.36 -24.24
CA TYR A 83 4.56 -4.37 -24.48
C TYR A 83 4.02 -5.71 -24.96
N VAL A 84 2.72 -5.82 -25.25
CA VAL A 84 2.10 -7.09 -25.72
C VAL A 84 2.80 -7.62 -26.99
N ASN A 85 3.33 -6.74 -27.84
CA ASN A 85 4.05 -7.10 -29.07
C ASN A 85 5.58 -6.99 -28.94
N ALA A 86 6.13 -6.88 -27.73
CA ALA A 86 7.57 -6.70 -27.50
C ALA A 86 8.38 -8.01 -27.51
N GLY A 87 7.77 -9.14 -27.87
CA GLY A 87 8.43 -10.43 -27.91
C GLY A 87 8.66 -11.08 -26.55
N ILE A 88 7.98 -10.58 -25.51
CA ILE A 88 8.01 -11.19 -24.15
C ILE A 88 7.23 -12.50 -24.21
N GLN A 89 7.92 -13.62 -23.96
CA GLN A 89 7.32 -14.95 -24.06
C GLN A 89 6.35 -15.26 -22.92
N SER A 90 6.68 -14.86 -21.68
CA SER A 90 5.82 -15.03 -20.49
C SER A 90 6.13 -13.99 -19.43
N ALA A 91 5.08 -13.54 -18.72
CA ALA A 91 5.23 -12.73 -17.53
C ALA A 91 5.68 -13.54 -16.30
N ASP A 92 5.57 -14.86 -16.33
CA ASP A 92 5.90 -15.76 -15.21
C ASP A 92 7.41 -15.86 -14.93
N GLN A 93 8.25 -15.38 -15.85
CA GLN A 93 9.70 -15.32 -15.64
C GLN A 93 10.13 -14.29 -14.60
N TYR A 94 9.25 -13.34 -14.24
CA TYR A 94 9.56 -12.26 -13.32
C TYR A 94 9.12 -12.57 -11.89
N ALA A 95 9.89 -12.07 -10.91
CA ALA A 95 9.62 -12.27 -9.50
C ALA A 95 8.27 -11.70 -9.06
N LEU A 96 7.59 -12.41 -8.15
CA LEU A 96 6.30 -12.00 -7.59
C LEU A 96 6.49 -11.25 -6.27
N PRO A 97 5.57 -10.33 -5.93
CA PRO A 97 5.53 -9.73 -4.60
C PRO A 97 5.10 -10.74 -3.53
N LEU A 98 5.43 -10.46 -2.28
CA LEU A 98 4.87 -11.16 -1.13
C LEU A 98 3.38 -10.89 -0.99
N MET A 99 2.96 -9.65 -1.31
CA MET A 99 1.58 -9.22 -1.25
C MET A 99 1.32 -8.10 -2.24
N GLY A 100 0.24 -8.20 -3.01
CA GLY A 100 -0.35 -7.09 -3.73
C GLY A 100 -1.20 -6.25 -2.78
N LEU A 101 -0.96 -4.95 -2.77
CA LEU A 101 -1.66 -3.97 -1.94
C LEU A 101 -2.62 -3.15 -2.81
N PRO A 102 -3.59 -2.43 -2.22
CA PRO A 102 -4.57 -1.67 -3.01
C PRO A 102 -3.91 -0.67 -3.95
N ALA A 103 -4.38 -0.63 -5.20
CA ALA A 103 -3.85 0.20 -6.27
C ALA A 103 -3.90 1.70 -5.95
N HIS A 104 -2.87 2.42 -6.36
CA HIS A 104 -2.75 3.88 -6.29
C HIS A 104 -2.84 4.47 -4.86
N TRP A 105 -2.47 3.68 -3.85
CA TRP A 105 -2.40 4.16 -2.46
C TRP A 105 -1.05 4.77 -2.11
N ALA A 106 -0.05 4.60 -2.95
CA ALA A 106 1.31 5.16 -2.82
C ALA A 106 1.97 4.81 -1.48
N PRO A 107 2.48 3.58 -1.31
CA PRO A 107 3.22 3.17 -0.11
C PRO A 107 4.58 3.86 -0.08
N ASN A 108 4.79 4.77 0.88
CA ASN A 108 5.99 5.62 0.92
C ASN A 108 7.01 5.20 1.96
N ASP A 109 6.64 4.43 2.96
CA ASP A 109 7.61 3.92 3.93
C ASP A 109 7.24 2.53 4.44
N LEU A 110 8.27 1.80 4.88
CA LEU A 110 8.21 0.44 5.40
C LEU A 110 9.06 0.32 6.65
N LEU A 111 8.46 -0.15 7.74
CA LEU A 111 9.16 -0.36 9.01
C LEU A 111 8.80 -1.73 9.59
N PHE A 112 9.82 -2.55 9.90
CA PHE A 112 9.65 -3.76 10.72
C PHE A 112 9.73 -3.40 12.18
N TYR A 113 8.66 -3.69 12.93
CA TYR A 113 8.54 -3.32 14.33
C TYR A 113 9.31 -4.28 15.24
N LYS A 114 10.20 -3.73 16.08
CA LYS A 114 11.04 -4.50 17.01
C LYS A 114 10.71 -4.24 18.48
N GLY A 115 9.96 -3.17 18.75
CA GLY A 115 9.67 -2.70 20.08
C GLY A 115 8.69 -3.58 20.87
N ASP A 116 8.57 -3.25 22.14
CA ASP A 116 7.68 -3.92 23.08
C ASP A 116 6.53 -3.01 23.56
N GLN A 117 6.34 -1.84 22.95
CA GLN A 117 5.29 -0.89 23.35
C GLN A 117 3.90 -1.38 22.93
N PHE A 118 3.78 -2.00 21.76
CA PHE A 118 2.55 -2.63 21.27
C PHE A 118 2.40 -4.08 21.74
N PRO A 119 1.20 -4.69 21.65
CA PRO A 119 0.99 -6.12 21.85
C PRO A 119 1.92 -7.00 21.00
N ASP A 120 2.28 -8.18 21.51
CA ASP A 120 3.30 -9.07 20.91
C ASP A 120 3.04 -9.45 19.46
N ARG A 121 1.77 -9.46 19.04
CA ARG A 121 1.41 -9.71 17.62
C ARG A 121 1.99 -8.73 16.61
N TYR A 122 2.39 -7.53 17.07
CA TYR A 122 3.00 -6.51 16.22
C TYR A 122 4.50 -6.72 16.05
N LYS A 123 5.13 -7.51 16.93
CA LYS A 123 6.58 -7.76 16.89
C LYS A 123 6.96 -8.47 15.59
N ASN A 124 8.02 -7.99 14.95
CA ASN A 124 8.52 -8.43 13.64
C ASN A 124 7.53 -8.27 12.47
N GLY A 125 6.37 -7.65 12.70
CA GLY A 125 5.43 -7.31 11.63
C GLY A 125 5.82 -6.03 10.89
N ALA A 126 5.23 -5.81 9.73
CA ALA A 126 5.54 -4.68 8.85
C ALA A 126 4.49 -3.58 8.97
N PHE A 127 4.90 -2.36 9.29
CA PHE A 127 4.10 -1.15 9.14
C PHE A 127 4.41 -0.50 7.79
N ILE A 128 3.37 -0.05 7.08
CA ILE A 128 3.50 0.64 5.80
C ILE A 128 2.68 1.91 5.84
N ALA A 129 3.32 3.06 5.53
CA ALA A 129 2.64 4.35 5.40
C ALA A 129 2.17 4.55 3.96
N PHE A 130 0.86 4.73 3.78
CA PHE A 130 0.25 5.05 2.50
C PHE A 130 -0.04 6.55 2.39
N HIS A 131 0.67 7.18 1.45
CA HIS A 131 0.59 8.62 1.21
C HIS A 131 -0.69 9.04 0.45
N GLY A 132 -1.27 8.12 -0.31
CA GLY A 132 -2.37 8.39 -1.22
C GLY A 132 -1.94 9.08 -2.52
N SER A 133 -2.76 9.00 -3.54
CA SER A 133 -2.53 9.60 -4.86
C SER A 133 -3.82 10.19 -5.44
N THR A 134 -3.82 10.51 -6.74
CA THR A 134 -5.00 10.96 -7.51
C THR A 134 -5.30 10.07 -8.71
N ASN A 135 -4.65 8.91 -8.80
CA ASN A 135 -4.68 8.07 -10.00
C ASN A 135 -5.87 7.12 -10.06
N ARG A 136 -6.81 7.23 -9.11
CA ARG A 136 -8.08 6.46 -9.10
C ARG A 136 -9.24 7.20 -9.76
N GLY A 137 -9.04 8.44 -10.23
CA GLY A 137 -10.10 9.19 -10.90
C GLY A 137 -10.76 8.39 -12.03
N PRO A 138 -12.11 8.53 -12.19
CA PRO A 138 -13.04 9.45 -11.50
C PRO A 138 -13.54 8.97 -10.12
N TYR A 139 -13.04 7.85 -9.61
CA TYR A 139 -13.46 7.26 -8.33
C TYR A 139 -12.75 7.90 -7.14
N PRO A 140 -13.28 7.73 -5.91
CA PRO A 140 -12.60 8.18 -4.71
C PRO A 140 -11.19 7.62 -4.57
N GLN A 141 -10.30 8.48 -4.10
CA GLN A 141 -8.91 8.12 -3.82
C GLN A 141 -8.80 7.26 -2.57
N GLY A 142 -7.69 6.51 -2.44
CA GLY A 142 -7.40 5.66 -1.29
C GLY A 142 -5.98 5.89 -0.77
N GLY A 143 -5.64 5.16 0.29
CA GLY A 143 -4.44 5.41 1.08
C GLY A 143 -4.71 6.38 2.22
N TYR A 144 -3.79 7.29 2.51
CA TYR A 144 -3.87 8.26 3.62
C TYR A 144 -3.98 7.59 4.99
N ILE A 145 -3.41 6.40 5.13
CA ILE A 145 -3.44 5.56 6.34
C ILE A 145 -2.08 4.91 6.59
N VAL A 146 -1.92 4.36 7.78
CA VAL A 146 -0.84 3.39 8.05
C VAL A 146 -1.47 2.03 8.25
N ILE A 147 -0.96 1.03 7.55
CA ILE A 147 -1.36 -0.37 7.69
C ILE A 147 -0.34 -1.17 8.46
N PHE A 148 -0.76 -2.34 8.91
CA PHE A 148 0.07 -3.37 9.51
C PHE A 148 -0.11 -4.69 8.76
N ILE A 149 0.98 -5.39 8.49
CA ILE A 149 0.99 -6.75 7.95
C ILE A 149 1.59 -7.66 9.01
N PRO A 150 0.82 -8.63 9.55
CA PRO A 150 1.39 -9.63 10.45
C PRO A 150 2.37 -10.52 9.67
N MET A 151 3.56 -10.71 10.24
CA MET A 151 4.63 -11.48 9.61
C MET A 151 5.05 -12.65 10.49
N THR A 152 5.50 -13.73 9.86
CA THR A 152 6.13 -14.87 10.53
C THR A 152 7.31 -15.33 9.67
N LYS A 153 8.51 -15.34 10.24
CA LYS A 153 9.74 -15.71 9.51
C LYS A 153 9.87 -14.99 8.17
N GLY A 154 9.62 -13.67 8.19
CA GLY A 154 9.74 -12.80 7.03
C GLY A 154 8.66 -12.94 5.94
N LYS A 155 7.62 -13.71 6.16
CA LYS A 155 6.49 -13.85 5.23
C LYS A 155 5.19 -13.36 5.87
N PRO A 156 4.27 -12.74 5.10
CA PRO A 156 2.95 -12.43 5.60
C PRO A 156 2.27 -13.67 6.19
N SER A 157 1.81 -13.57 7.44
CA SER A 157 1.06 -14.63 8.14
C SER A 157 -0.44 -14.35 8.21
N GLY A 158 -0.85 -13.24 7.67
CA GLY A 158 -2.24 -12.79 7.54
C GLY A 158 -2.33 -11.68 6.51
N ASP A 159 -3.56 -11.22 6.25
CA ASP A 159 -3.80 -10.08 5.37
C ASP A 159 -3.42 -8.76 6.09
N TRP A 160 -3.28 -7.68 5.33
CA TRP A 160 -3.02 -6.37 5.89
C TRP A 160 -4.20 -5.82 6.69
N GLU A 161 -3.92 -5.01 7.68
CA GLU A 161 -4.88 -4.41 8.61
C GLU A 161 -4.69 -2.89 8.67
N VAL A 162 -5.76 -2.13 8.87
CA VAL A 162 -5.65 -0.69 9.15
C VAL A 162 -5.13 -0.50 10.57
N PHE A 163 -3.95 0.11 10.72
CA PHE A 163 -3.36 0.40 12.02
C PHE A 163 -3.67 1.81 12.51
N ALA A 164 -3.48 2.82 11.66
CA ALA A 164 -3.80 4.22 11.96
C ALA A 164 -4.50 4.87 10.78
N ASP A 165 -5.58 5.57 11.07
CA ASP A 165 -6.50 6.20 10.12
C ASP A 165 -6.87 7.62 10.57
N GLY A 166 -7.70 8.32 9.78
CA GLY A 166 -8.21 9.66 10.09
C GLY A 166 -7.25 10.81 9.73
N PHE A 167 -6.14 10.55 9.06
CA PHE A 167 -5.20 11.60 8.63
C PHE A 167 -5.85 12.57 7.64
N ALA A 168 -6.66 12.07 6.72
CA ALA A 168 -7.33 12.88 5.72
C ALA A 168 -8.34 13.87 6.33
N GLN A 169 -8.96 13.55 7.47
CA GLN A 169 -10.01 14.31 8.16
C GLN A 169 -11.25 14.60 7.28
N VAL A 170 -11.46 13.79 6.26
CA VAL A 170 -12.66 13.75 5.41
C VAL A 170 -12.98 12.30 5.09
N ASP A 171 -14.25 12.00 4.88
CA ASP A 171 -14.69 10.62 4.60
C ASP A 171 -14.38 10.17 3.18
N THR A 172 -14.39 11.11 2.23
CA THR A 172 -14.20 10.82 0.81
C THR A 172 -13.21 11.80 0.20
N ILE A 173 -12.22 11.29 -0.52
CA ILE A 173 -11.16 12.04 -1.15
C ILE A 173 -11.29 11.87 -2.66
N PHE A 174 -11.42 12.95 -3.42
CA PHE A 174 -11.35 12.95 -4.90
C PHE A 174 -10.06 13.55 -5.41
N GLN A 175 -9.50 14.52 -4.68
CA GLN A 175 -8.27 15.21 -5.02
C GLN A 175 -7.33 15.23 -3.82
N MET A 176 -6.03 15.35 -4.04
CA MET A 176 -5.03 15.40 -2.96
C MET A 176 -5.29 16.54 -1.96
N GLN A 177 -5.89 17.63 -2.44
CA GLN A 177 -6.22 18.81 -1.62
C GLN A 177 -7.27 18.52 -0.57
N ASP A 178 -8.17 17.56 -0.80
CA ASP A 178 -9.24 17.17 0.12
C ASP A 178 -8.65 16.60 1.42
N ALA A 179 -7.54 15.87 1.33
CA ALA A 179 -6.89 15.30 2.50
C ALA A 179 -6.15 16.39 3.29
N LYS A 180 -6.42 16.49 4.60
CA LYS A 180 -5.71 17.44 5.48
C LYS A 180 -4.28 17.01 5.73
N TYR A 181 -4.04 15.74 6.04
CA TYR A 181 -2.69 15.20 6.28
C TYR A 181 -2.46 13.96 5.41
N ARG A 182 -1.18 13.68 5.14
CA ARG A 182 -0.76 12.58 4.29
C ARG A 182 0.42 11.86 4.95
N PRO A 183 0.23 10.63 5.48
CA PRO A 183 1.31 9.83 6.06
C PRO A 183 2.46 9.65 5.08
N MET A 184 3.70 9.77 5.58
CA MET A 184 4.88 9.72 4.71
C MET A 184 5.93 8.77 5.27
N GLY A 185 6.53 9.10 6.40
CA GLY A 185 7.62 8.36 7.02
C GLY A 185 7.21 7.72 8.33
N LEU A 186 7.88 6.63 8.66
CA LEU A 186 7.71 5.85 9.88
C LEU A 186 9.03 5.76 10.64
N ALA A 187 8.99 5.86 11.96
CA ALA A 187 10.14 5.58 12.80
C ALA A 187 9.69 4.93 14.11
N GLU A 188 10.47 3.97 14.60
CA GLU A 188 10.32 3.41 15.93
C GLU A 188 11.18 4.21 16.92
N GLY A 189 10.59 4.67 18.00
CA GLY A 189 11.30 5.33 19.08
C GLY A 189 11.97 4.33 20.04
N PRO A 190 12.88 4.82 20.88
CA PRO A 190 13.62 3.96 21.82
C PRO A 190 12.72 3.28 22.87
N ASP A 191 11.50 3.80 23.08
CA ASP A 191 10.48 3.22 23.95
C ASP A 191 9.48 2.32 23.19
N GLY A 192 9.72 2.02 21.91
CA GLY A 192 8.86 1.24 21.05
C GLY A 192 7.63 1.99 20.52
N SER A 193 7.50 3.30 20.76
CA SER A 193 6.44 4.11 20.14
C SER A 193 6.64 4.20 18.64
N LEU A 194 5.55 4.22 17.87
CA LEU A 194 5.61 4.46 16.43
C LEU A 194 5.42 5.96 16.15
N TYR A 195 6.33 6.55 15.40
CA TYR A 195 6.21 7.91 14.90
C TYR A 195 5.80 7.89 13.44
N ILE A 196 4.85 8.76 13.07
CA ILE A 196 4.31 8.88 11.72
C ILE A 196 4.43 10.34 11.30
N SER A 197 5.17 10.62 10.23
CA SER A 197 5.28 11.98 9.70
C SER A 197 4.21 12.28 8.64
N ASP A 198 3.92 13.56 8.47
CA ASP A 198 3.05 14.12 7.43
C ASP A 198 3.87 14.97 6.46
N SER A 199 3.62 14.81 5.17
CA SER A 199 4.31 15.56 4.12
C SER A 199 3.65 16.90 3.76
N LYS A 200 2.41 17.16 4.23
CA LYS A 200 1.62 18.31 3.78
C LYS A 200 1.73 19.53 4.71
N TYR A 201 1.67 19.30 6.03
CA TYR A 201 1.68 20.36 7.04
C TYR A 201 2.74 20.18 8.12
N GLY A 202 3.71 19.27 7.91
CA GLY A 202 4.84 19.08 8.79
C GLY A 202 4.47 18.58 10.19
N LYS A 203 3.48 17.69 10.29
CA LYS A 203 3.09 17.07 11.56
C LYS A 203 3.85 15.75 11.77
N VAL A 204 4.06 15.43 13.04
CA VAL A 204 4.55 14.13 13.47
C VAL A 204 3.64 13.65 14.59
N TRP A 205 3.09 12.46 14.42
CA TRP A 205 2.30 11.80 15.46
C TRP A 205 3.15 10.74 16.14
N ARG A 206 3.02 10.64 17.46
CA ARG A 206 3.54 9.54 18.25
C ARG A 206 2.39 8.65 18.67
N VAL A 207 2.44 7.39 18.28
CA VAL A 207 1.43 6.37 18.60
C VAL A 207 1.97 5.45 19.69
N MET A 208 1.16 5.26 20.75
CA MET A 208 1.49 4.42 21.88
C MET A 208 0.28 3.57 22.26
N TYR A 209 0.51 2.32 22.68
CA TYR A 209 -0.55 1.47 23.22
C TYR A 209 -0.71 1.73 24.71
N GLN A 210 -1.88 2.23 25.13
CA GLN A 210 -2.14 2.64 26.51
C GLN A 210 -2.96 1.62 27.32
N LYS A 211 -3.34 0.48 26.71
CA LYS A 211 -4.14 -0.55 27.38
C LYS A 211 -3.27 -1.72 27.82
N ASN A 212 -3.86 -2.61 28.63
CA ASN A 212 -3.20 -3.87 28.97
C ASN A 212 -3.00 -4.72 27.72
N LYS A 213 -1.76 -4.97 27.34
CA LYS A 213 -1.38 -5.72 26.12
C LYS A 213 -1.90 -7.16 26.13
N SER A 214 -1.96 -7.80 27.30
CA SER A 214 -2.49 -9.17 27.42
C SER A 214 -3.99 -9.29 27.15
N LYS A 215 -4.71 -8.16 27.13
CA LYS A 215 -6.15 -8.08 26.80
C LYS A 215 -6.41 -7.72 25.34
N PHE A 216 -5.37 -7.57 24.53
CA PHE A 216 -5.54 -7.40 23.08
C PHE A 216 -6.01 -8.73 22.47
N GLY A 217 -7.11 -8.70 21.72
CA GLY A 217 -7.70 -9.93 21.22
C GLY A 217 -8.76 -9.70 20.14
N PRO A 218 -9.67 -10.68 19.94
CA PRO A 218 -10.62 -10.69 18.81
C PRO A 218 -11.46 -9.42 18.65
N ASN A 219 -11.84 -8.75 19.75
CA ASN A 219 -12.64 -7.52 19.65
C ASN A 219 -11.86 -6.37 19.01
N GLN A 220 -10.57 -6.24 19.30
CA GLN A 220 -9.72 -5.22 18.69
C GLN A 220 -9.49 -5.54 17.21
N LEU A 221 -9.24 -6.81 16.89
CA LEU A 221 -9.10 -7.27 15.50
C LEU A 221 -10.37 -7.04 14.68
N LYS A 222 -11.54 -7.30 15.26
CA LYS A 222 -12.83 -7.01 14.59
C LYS A 222 -13.00 -5.53 14.25
N ASN A 223 -12.57 -4.63 15.13
CA ASN A 223 -12.62 -3.20 14.84
C ASN A 223 -11.67 -2.80 13.71
N MET A 224 -10.48 -3.41 13.65
CA MET A 224 -9.53 -3.18 12.55
C MET A 224 -10.09 -3.68 11.21
N GLU A 225 -10.75 -4.83 11.22
CA GLU A 225 -11.44 -5.38 10.03
C GLU A 225 -12.58 -4.46 9.56
N LEU A 226 -13.35 -3.89 10.47
CA LEU A 226 -14.38 -2.90 10.13
C LEU A 226 -13.77 -1.64 9.48
N LEU A 227 -12.63 -1.15 9.98
CA LEU A 227 -11.92 -0.04 9.36
C LEU A 227 -11.47 -0.40 7.95
N LYS A 228 -10.88 -1.59 7.77
CA LYS A 228 -10.48 -2.10 6.46
C LYS A 228 -11.66 -2.16 5.49
N THR A 229 -12.80 -2.65 5.92
CA THR A 229 -14.03 -2.72 5.10
C THR A 229 -14.45 -1.33 4.60
N LYS A 230 -14.29 -0.29 5.42
CA LYS A 230 -14.60 1.10 5.02
C LYS A 230 -13.63 1.65 3.96
N THR A 231 -12.40 1.14 3.89
CA THR A 231 -11.41 1.59 2.90
C THR A 231 -11.63 0.97 1.51
N TYR A 232 -12.36 -0.14 1.42
CA TYR A 232 -12.70 -0.78 0.16
C TYR A 232 -13.89 -0.09 -0.50
N ILE A 233 -13.65 0.42 -1.69
CA ILE A 233 -14.70 0.94 -2.56
C ILE A 233 -15.07 -0.19 -3.51
N LYS A 234 -16.36 -0.58 -3.53
CA LYS A 234 -16.89 -1.50 -4.55
C LYS A 234 -17.04 -0.75 -5.87
N GLU A 235 -16.99 -1.48 -6.98
CA GLU A 235 -17.37 -0.90 -8.27
C GLU A 235 -18.79 -0.34 -8.15
N PRO A 236 -19.00 0.96 -8.36
CA PRO A 236 -20.33 1.55 -8.27
C PRO A 236 -21.14 1.21 -9.48
N ASP A 237 -22.44 0.94 -9.30
CA ASP A 237 -23.38 0.73 -10.40
C ASP A 237 -23.44 1.95 -11.34
N LYS A 238 -23.19 3.15 -10.79
CA LYS A 238 -23.08 4.40 -11.55
C LYS A 238 -22.01 5.31 -10.96
N VAL A 239 -21.03 5.69 -11.75
CA VAL A 239 -19.98 6.65 -11.36
C VAL A 239 -20.54 7.98 -10.88
N LYS A 240 -21.67 8.43 -11.44
CA LYS A 240 -22.36 9.68 -11.09
C LYS A 240 -22.76 9.78 -9.63
N ASP A 241 -23.02 8.65 -8.97
CA ASP A 241 -23.47 8.61 -7.57
C ASP A 241 -22.32 8.85 -6.58
N LEU A 242 -21.07 8.74 -7.03
CA LEU A 242 -19.88 8.97 -6.22
C LEU A 242 -19.28 10.38 -6.38
N LEU A 243 -19.64 11.09 -7.45
CA LEU A 243 -19.11 12.43 -7.69
C LEU A 243 -19.70 13.44 -6.68
N PRO A 244 -18.89 14.37 -6.15
CA PRO A 244 -19.41 15.43 -5.28
C PRO A 244 -20.50 16.20 -6.04
N LYS A 245 -21.65 16.36 -5.39
CA LYS A 245 -22.72 17.21 -5.95
C LYS A 245 -22.16 18.62 -6.11
N LYS A 246 -22.37 19.23 -7.29
CA LYS A 246 -21.80 20.57 -7.65
C LYS A 246 -22.08 21.68 -6.63
N ASP A 247 -23.04 21.49 -5.72
CA ASP A 247 -23.46 22.49 -4.73
C ASP A 247 -22.71 22.39 -3.38
N SER A 248 -21.75 21.47 -3.23
CA SER A 248 -21.00 21.27 -1.98
C SER A 248 -19.64 22.00 -1.94
N ILE A 249 -19.32 22.81 -2.94
CA ILE A 249 -18.13 23.68 -2.96
C ILE A 249 -18.59 25.11 -2.64
N LYS A 250 -18.64 25.43 -1.35
CA LYS A 250 -18.65 26.79 -0.84
C LYS A 250 -17.37 27.08 -0.10
#